data_2f9d5ed7511e7eb3d75a9ca8ebfbe51b
#
_entry.id   2f9d5ed7511e7eb3d75a9ca8ebfbe51b
#
_cell.length_a   1.000
_cell.length_b   1.000
_cell.length_c   1.000
_cell.angle_alpha   90.00
_cell.angle_beta   90.00
_cell.angle_gamma   90.00
#
_symmetry.space_group_name_H-M   'P 1'
#
loop_
_entity.id
_entity.type
_entity.pdbx_description
1 polymer ?
#
loop_
_entity_poly.entity_id
_entity_poly.type
_entity_poly.pdbx_seq_one_letter_code
_entity_poly.pdbx_strand_id
1 'polypeptide(L)'
;DIDRAVEAQPWVSQAKVMRYWPDTLRVEVQEQRPVAKWQEKSWLSPQGEVLVLPHSGGLKVMPKLNGPDGMAPTVLSRFRQWNQLLNGVGLALNALSRTAVGTWNLNVSSFQIGAEQDRDFELTVSEVEADFRLGRFIRLYSQNNEEGWRQQIRRIDLRYPNGMAVALNQPLKPSTTE
;
A
#
# COMPACT_ATOMS: atom_id res chain seq x y z
N ASP A 1 19.92 -32.31 3.64
CA ASP A 1 20.70 -31.24 3.05
C ASP A 1 20.52 -29.99 3.94
N ILE A 2 21.57 -29.50 4.54
CA ILE A 2 21.51 -28.43 5.55
C ILE A 2 21.02 -27.13 4.92
N ASP A 3 21.41 -26.83 3.66
CA ASP A 3 20.95 -25.66 2.91
C ASP A 3 19.43 -25.57 2.87
N ARG A 4 18.77 -26.67 2.48
CA ARG A 4 17.31 -26.75 2.40
C ARG A 4 16.62 -26.58 3.75
N ALA A 5 17.24 -27.08 4.83
CA ALA A 5 16.67 -26.95 6.17
C ALA A 5 16.72 -25.48 6.66
N VAL A 6 17.77 -24.74 6.30
CA VAL A 6 17.91 -23.31 6.61
C VAL A 6 17.00 -22.48 5.74
N GLU A 7 16.92 -22.77 4.45
CA GLU A 7 16.02 -22.08 3.49
C GLU A 7 14.53 -22.32 3.77
N ALA A 8 14.19 -23.41 4.48
CA ALA A 8 12.82 -23.67 4.92
C ALA A 8 12.35 -22.71 6.03
N GLN A 9 13.23 -21.90 6.59
CA GLN A 9 12.85 -20.89 7.58
C GLN A 9 12.19 -19.68 6.88
N PRO A 10 10.99 -19.23 7.30
CA PRO A 10 10.23 -18.16 6.64
C PRO A 10 10.95 -16.82 6.53
N TRP A 11 11.95 -16.58 7.36
CA TRP A 11 12.75 -15.36 7.41
C TRP A 11 14.03 -15.41 6.58
N VAL A 12 14.35 -16.58 5.98
CA VAL A 12 15.55 -16.80 5.15
C VAL A 12 15.15 -16.65 3.69
N SER A 13 15.83 -15.76 2.96
CA SER A 13 15.66 -15.65 1.51
C SER A 13 16.63 -16.54 0.74
N GLN A 14 17.81 -16.74 1.29
CA GLN A 14 18.85 -17.59 0.72
C GLN A 14 19.81 -18.06 1.80
N ALA A 15 20.25 -19.31 1.74
CA ALA A 15 21.31 -19.85 2.58
C ALA A 15 22.44 -20.43 1.74
N LYS A 16 23.67 -20.27 2.22
CA LYS A 16 24.84 -20.90 1.63
C LYS A 16 25.64 -21.59 2.74
N VAL A 17 25.76 -22.90 2.63
CA VAL A 17 26.54 -23.71 3.58
C VAL A 17 27.85 -24.11 2.95
N MET A 18 28.94 -23.80 3.63
CA MET A 18 30.30 -24.15 3.23
C MET A 18 30.96 -25.00 4.32
N ARG A 19 31.53 -26.10 3.90
CA ARG A 19 32.28 -26.99 4.82
C ARG A 19 33.76 -26.67 4.75
N TYR A 20 34.34 -26.43 5.91
CA TYR A 20 35.78 -26.29 6.11
C TYR A 20 36.29 -27.47 6.91
N TRP A 21 37.19 -28.22 6.33
CA TRP A 21 37.82 -29.35 7.01
C TRP A 21 38.72 -28.88 8.16
N PRO A 22 38.82 -29.63 9.32
CA PRO A 22 38.24 -30.95 9.49
C PRO A 22 36.78 -30.99 9.96
N ASP A 23 36.25 -29.97 10.66
CA ASP A 23 35.02 -30.06 11.45
C ASP A 23 34.18 -28.80 11.49
N THR A 24 34.45 -27.84 10.61
CA THR A 24 33.75 -26.53 10.63
C THR A 24 32.74 -26.43 9.51
N LEU A 25 31.51 -25.97 9.85
CA LEU A 25 30.47 -25.53 8.89
C LEU A 25 30.28 -24.03 9.02
N ARG A 26 30.38 -23.35 7.91
CA ARG A 26 30.00 -21.93 7.81
C ARG A 26 28.66 -21.80 7.09
N VAL A 27 27.69 -21.18 7.75
CA VAL A 27 26.36 -20.89 7.19
C VAL A 27 26.25 -19.39 6.99
N GLU A 28 26.12 -18.96 5.75
CA GLU A 28 25.81 -17.58 5.39
C GLU A 28 24.32 -17.50 5.06
N VAL A 29 23.60 -16.60 5.72
CA VAL A 29 22.16 -16.46 5.60
C VAL A 29 21.84 -15.06 5.11
N GLN A 30 21.00 -14.96 4.09
CA GLN A 30 20.39 -13.71 3.66
C GLN A 30 18.96 -13.67 4.17
N GLU A 31 18.64 -12.63 4.94
CA GLU A 31 17.30 -12.46 5.50
C GLU A 31 16.32 -11.93 4.47
N GLN A 32 15.05 -12.33 4.60
CA GLN A 32 13.93 -11.77 3.85
C GLN A 32 13.77 -10.27 4.17
N ARG A 33 13.56 -9.47 3.12
CA ARG A 33 13.28 -8.03 3.26
C ARG A 33 11.82 -7.77 2.90
N PRO A 34 10.93 -7.65 3.88
CA PRO A 34 9.54 -7.36 3.62
C PRO A 34 9.37 -5.97 2.98
N VAL A 35 8.35 -5.83 2.14
CA VAL A 35 8.02 -4.57 1.44
C VAL A 35 6.69 -3.98 1.90
N ALA A 36 5.86 -4.76 2.59
CA ALA A 36 4.57 -4.33 3.11
C ALA A 36 4.16 -5.20 4.31
N LYS A 37 3.32 -4.66 5.17
CA LYS A 37 2.61 -5.42 6.18
C LYS A 37 1.37 -6.07 5.55
N TRP A 38 1.16 -7.36 5.80
CA TRP A 38 0.00 -8.11 5.33
C TRP A 38 -0.90 -8.46 6.49
N GLN A 39 -2.16 -8.00 6.42
CA GLN A 39 -3.10 -8.13 7.52
C GLN A 39 -2.48 -7.60 8.83
N GLU A 40 -2.73 -8.22 9.97
CA GLU A 40 -2.20 -7.70 11.24
C GLU A 40 -0.86 -8.30 11.65
N LYS A 41 -0.59 -9.55 11.25
CA LYS A 41 0.50 -10.37 11.83
C LYS A 41 1.54 -10.84 10.83
N SER A 42 1.36 -10.58 9.55
CA SER A 42 2.21 -11.09 8.48
C SER A 42 2.84 -9.94 7.68
N TRP A 43 3.76 -10.30 6.83
CA TRP A 43 4.51 -9.40 5.96
C TRP A 43 4.49 -9.94 4.54
N LEU A 44 4.81 -9.11 3.57
CA LEU A 44 4.97 -9.54 2.18
C LEU A 44 6.40 -9.41 1.72
N SER A 45 6.90 -10.45 1.08
CA SER A 45 8.14 -10.41 0.30
C SER A 45 7.97 -9.50 -0.92
N PRO A 46 9.06 -9.10 -1.58
CA PRO A 46 8.98 -8.40 -2.87
C PRO A 46 8.20 -9.16 -3.95
N GLN A 47 8.09 -10.48 -3.85
CA GLN A 47 7.34 -11.35 -4.76
C GLN A 47 5.86 -11.49 -4.38
N GLY A 48 5.48 -10.99 -3.21
CA GLY A 48 4.10 -11.07 -2.69
C GLY A 48 3.82 -12.35 -1.89
N GLU A 49 4.85 -13.05 -1.48
CA GLU A 49 4.72 -14.20 -0.58
C GLU A 49 4.47 -13.73 0.84
N VAL A 50 3.59 -14.45 1.54
CA VAL A 50 3.27 -14.13 2.94
C VAL A 50 4.35 -14.67 3.86
N LEU A 51 4.98 -13.77 4.60
CA LEU A 51 6.06 -14.07 5.52
C LEU A 51 5.58 -13.93 6.97
N VAL A 52 5.92 -14.90 7.81
CA VAL A 52 5.76 -14.81 9.26
C VAL A 52 7.15 -14.59 9.86
N LEU A 53 7.44 -13.36 10.27
CA LEU A 53 8.74 -13.00 10.83
C LEU A 53 8.70 -13.10 12.35
N PRO A 54 9.67 -13.75 12.98
CA PRO A 54 9.72 -13.94 14.44
C PRO A 54 9.93 -12.62 15.21
N HIS A 55 10.60 -11.65 14.58
CA HIS A 55 10.86 -10.33 15.16
C HIS A 55 10.65 -9.25 14.10
N SER A 56 9.81 -8.29 14.41
CA SER A 56 9.52 -7.12 13.55
C SER A 56 10.20 -5.83 14.06
N GLY A 57 11.13 -5.95 15.01
CA GLY A 57 11.84 -4.80 15.59
C GLY A 57 12.70 -4.08 14.55
N GLY A 58 12.49 -2.77 14.42
CA GLY A 58 13.29 -1.91 13.53
C GLY A 58 12.82 -1.81 12.07
N LEU A 59 11.69 -2.44 11.71
CA LEU A 59 11.11 -2.24 10.39
C LEU A 59 10.56 -0.80 10.27
N LYS A 60 10.94 -0.13 9.20
CA LYS A 60 10.45 1.23 8.86
C LYS A 60 8.93 1.21 8.71
N VAL A 61 8.30 2.38 8.76
CA VAL A 61 6.88 2.54 8.41
C VAL A 61 6.67 1.96 7.01
N MET A 62 5.86 0.90 6.93
CA MET A 62 5.56 0.18 5.70
C MET A 62 4.09 0.28 5.37
N PRO A 63 3.72 0.22 4.08
CA PRO A 63 2.32 0.20 3.69
C PRO A 63 1.60 -1.01 4.29
N LYS A 64 0.32 -0.82 4.63
CA LYS A 64 -0.55 -1.85 5.19
C LYS A 64 -1.43 -2.42 4.08
N LEU A 65 -1.28 -3.70 3.79
CA LEU A 65 -2.04 -4.38 2.75
C LEU A 65 -2.95 -5.44 3.37
N ASN A 66 -4.16 -5.58 2.82
CA ASN A 66 -5.14 -6.54 3.29
C ASN A 66 -5.98 -7.08 2.12
N GLY A 67 -6.41 -8.32 2.22
CA GLY A 67 -7.26 -8.95 1.22
C GLY A 67 -7.64 -10.37 1.62
N PRO A 68 -8.51 -11.02 0.82
CA PRO A 68 -8.81 -12.43 0.98
C PRO A 68 -7.57 -13.32 0.86
N ASP A 69 -7.65 -14.52 1.40
CA ASP A 69 -6.57 -15.50 1.30
C ASP A 69 -6.20 -15.79 -0.16
N GLY A 70 -4.91 -15.96 -0.40
CA GLY A 70 -4.36 -16.16 -1.75
C GLY A 70 -4.25 -14.89 -2.62
N MET A 71 -4.78 -13.75 -2.18
CA MET A 71 -4.76 -12.50 -2.96
C MET A 71 -3.54 -11.60 -2.69
N ALA A 72 -2.63 -12.02 -1.83
CA ALA A 72 -1.48 -11.19 -1.44
C ALA A 72 -0.63 -10.70 -2.64
N PRO A 73 -0.24 -11.54 -3.63
CA PRO A 73 0.50 -11.07 -4.79
C PRO A 73 -0.29 -10.06 -5.63
N THR A 74 -1.60 -10.30 -5.80
CA THR A 74 -2.50 -9.40 -6.56
C THR A 74 -2.63 -8.03 -5.88
N VAL A 75 -2.84 -8.02 -4.55
CA VAL A 75 -2.96 -6.78 -3.78
C VAL A 75 -1.64 -6.00 -3.80
N LEU A 76 -0.50 -6.68 -3.67
CA LEU A 76 0.81 -6.03 -3.75
C LEU A 76 1.10 -5.44 -5.13
N SER A 77 0.76 -6.17 -6.20
CA SER A 77 0.90 -5.68 -7.58
C SER A 77 0.03 -4.43 -7.80
N ARG A 78 -1.22 -4.47 -7.37
CA ARG A 78 -2.16 -3.35 -7.46
C ARG A 78 -1.70 -2.15 -6.63
N PHE A 79 -1.18 -2.39 -5.44
CA PHE A 79 -0.59 -1.35 -4.60
C PHE A 79 0.55 -0.63 -5.32
N ARG A 80 1.49 -1.36 -5.91
CA ARG A 80 2.62 -0.77 -6.64
C ARG A 80 2.17 0.11 -7.81
N GLN A 81 1.24 -0.42 -8.62
CA GLN A 81 0.68 0.29 -9.77
C GLN A 81 -0.01 1.59 -9.33
N TRP A 82 -0.89 1.51 -8.37
CA TRP A 82 -1.67 2.68 -7.93
C TRP A 82 -0.86 3.68 -7.12
N ASN A 83 0.10 3.20 -6.31
CA ASN A 83 1.01 4.09 -5.60
C ASN A 83 1.87 4.92 -6.58
N GLN A 84 2.33 4.32 -7.67
CA GLN A 84 3.06 5.04 -8.72
C GLN A 84 2.20 6.13 -9.38
N LEU A 85 0.94 5.83 -9.68
CA LEU A 85 0.02 6.80 -10.26
C LEU A 85 -0.29 7.96 -9.29
N LEU A 86 -0.55 7.64 -8.03
CA LEU A 86 -0.85 8.63 -6.99
C LEU A 86 0.36 9.51 -6.66
N ASN A 87 1.57 8.94 -6.62
CA ASN A 87 2.80 9.69 -6.40
C ASN A 87 3.02 10.76 -7.49
N GLY A 88 2.57 10.51 -8.71
CA GLY A 88 2.63 11.48 -9.81
C GLY A 88 1.83 12.77 -9.57
N VAL A 89 0.92 12.77 -8.60
CA VAL A 89 0.09 13.94 -8.23
C VAL A 89 0.28 14.38 -6.78
N GLY A 90 1.39 13.96 -6.14
CA GLY A 90 1.73 14.35 -4.76
C GLY A 90 0.91 13.61 -3.70
N LEU A 91 0.44 12.41 -3.99
CA LEU A 91 -0.29 11.56 -3.06
C LEU A 91 0.50 10.28 -2.79
N ALA A 92 0.53 9.81 -1.53
CA ALA A 92 1.12 8.54 -1.13
C ALA A 92 0.02 7.55 -0.72
N LEU A 93 0.14 6.31 -1.16
CA LEU A 93 -0.76 5.23 -0.76
C LEU A 93 -0.19 4.52 0.47
N ASN A 94 -0.82 4.72 1.64
CA ASN A 94 -0.34 4.18 2.91
C ASN A 94 -0.93 2.80 3.22
N ALA A 95 -2.18 2.57 2.79
CA ALA A 95 -2.82 1.29 2.95
C ALA A 95 -3.73 0.97 1.76
N LEU A 96 -3.81 -0.32 1.43
CA LEU A 96 -4.71 -0.86 0.40
C LEU A 96 -5.37 -2.13 0.93
N SER A 97 -6.69 -2.18 0.86
CA SER A 97 -7.42 -3.40 1.17
C SER A 97 -8.42 -3.75 0.07
N ARG A 98 -8.56 -5.06 -0.17
CA ARG A 98 -9.58 -5.61 -1.07
C ARG A 98 -10.57 -6.43 -0.25
N THR A 99 -11.85 -6.13 -0.40
CA THR A 99 -12.91 -6.94 0.21
C THR A 99 -13.20 -8.19 -0.62
N ALA A 100 -13.83 -9.18 -0.02
CA ALA A 100 -14.25 -10.41 -0.73
C ALA A 100 -15.22 -10.12 -1.89
N VAL A 101 -16.01 -9.03 -1.80
CA VAL A 101 -16.98 -8.64 -2.84
C VAL A 101 -16.37 -7.74 -3.92
N GLY A 102 -15.05 -7.56 -3.95
CA GLY A 102 -14.36 -6.82 -5.00
C GLY A 102 -14.41 -5.29 -4.84
N THR A 103 -14.43 -4.80 -3.60
CA THR A 103 -14.25 -3.37 -3.32
C THR A 103 -12.83 -3.13 -2.81
N TRP A 104 -12.18 -2.11 -3.36
CA TRP A 104 -10.88 -1.64 -2.92
C TRP A 104 -11.04 -0.41 -2.03
N ASN A 105 -10.39 -0.42 -0.88
CA ASN A 105 -10.30 0.73 0.00
C ASN A 105 -8.83 1.14 0.11
N LEU A 106 -8.58 2.41 -0.11
CA LEU A 106 -7.27 3.04 -0.11
C LEU A 106 -7.22 4.06 1.02
N ASN A 107 -6.15 4.06 1.79
CA ASN A 107 -5.80 5.18 2.66
C ASN A 107 -4.66 5.95 1.98
N VAL A 108 -4.89 7.22 1.72
CA VAL A 108 -4.01 8.08 0.94
C VAL A 108 -3.66 9.31 1.76
N SER A 109 -2.38 9.67 1.79
CA SER A 109 -1.93 10.94 2.35
C SER A 109 -1.47 11.90 1.25
N SER A 110 -1.73 13.19 1.45
CA SER A 110 -1.13 14.24 0.63
C SER A 110 0.18 14.69 1.27
N PHE A 111 1.27 14.67 0.52
CA PHE A 111 2.51 15.30 0.95
C PHE A 111 2.68 16.61 0.18
N GLN A 112 2.43 17.72 0.85
CA GLN A 112 2.79 19.05 0.35
C GLN A 112 4.06 19.51 1.06
N ILE A 113 5.05 19.93 0.26
CA ILE A 113 6.28 20.53 0.80
C ILE A 113 5.87 21.82 1.54
N GLY A 114 6.05 21.83 2.87
CA GLY A 114 5.73 22.99 3.72
C GLY A 114 4.38 22.92 4.44
N ALA A 115 3.61 21.83 4.31
CA ALA A 115 2.40 21.62 5.13
C ALA A 115 2.80 21.06 6.51
N GLU A 116 2.24 21.62 7.59
CA GLU A 116 2.54 21.18 8.96
C GLU A 116 2.02 19.76 9.29
N GLN A 117 1.13 19.19 8.50
CA GLN A 117 0.60 17.84 8.68
C GLN A 117 0.23 17.18 7.34
N ASP A 118 0.70 15.94 7.14
CA ASP A 118 0.17 15.05 6.13
C ASP A 118 -1.31 14.76 6.44
N ARG A 119 -2.16 14.90 5.44
CA ARG A 119 -3.61 14.67 5.62
C ARG A 119 -4.00 13.38 4.94
N ASP A 120 -4.54 12.49 5.74
CA ASP A 120 -5.05 11.21 5.30
C ASP A 120 -6.52 11.32 4.88
N PHE A 121 -6.87 10.69 3.78
CA PHE A 121 -8.23 10.50 3.34
C PHE A 121 -8.44 9.13 2.72
N GLU A 122 -9.68 8.71 2.63
CA GLU A 122 -10.06 7.39 2.13
C GLU A 122 -10.61 7.48 0.70
N LEU A 123 -10.16 6.55 -0.15
CA LEU A 123 -10.77 6.30 -1.45
C LEU A 123 -11.41 4.91 -1.45
N THR A 124 -12.61 4.80 -2.01
CA THR A 124 -13.30 3.53 -2.23
C THR A 124 -13.52 3.33 -3.72
N VAL A 125 -13.06 2.21 -4.27
CA VAL A 125 -13.13 1.89 -5.71
C VAL A 125 -13.75 0.52 -5.91
N SER A 126 -14.63 0.37 -6.90
CA SER A 126 -15.11 -0.95 -7.34
C SER A 126 -14.04 -1.67 -8.15
N GLU A 127 -14.02 -3.01 -8.12
CA GLU A 127 -13.15 -3.84 -8.97
C GLU A 127 -13.38 -3.54 -10.46
N VAL A 128 -14.66 -3.35 -10.83
CA VAL A 128 -15.04 -3.04 -12.21
C VAL A 128 -14.53 -1.65 -12.57
N GLU A 129 -13.71 -1.58 -13.63
CA GLU A 129 -13.12 -0.34 -14.14
C GLU A 129 -12.25 0.42 -13.11
N ALA A 130 -11.66 -0.30 -12.15
CA ALA A 130 -10.93 0.30 -11.03
C ALA A 130 -9.86 1.31 -11.49
N ASP A 131 -9.05 0.94 -12.49
CA ASP A 131 -7.97 1.79 -13.01
C ASP A 131 -8.52 3.05 -13.71
N PHE A 132 -9.60 2.91 -14.48
CA PHE A 132 -10.25 4.05 -15.13
C PHE A 132 -10.84 5.04 -14.11
N ARG A 133 -11.50 4.51 -13.07
CA ARG A 133 -12.11 5.33 -12.01
C ARG A 133 -11.07 6.06 -11.17
N LEU A 134 -9.99 5.37 -10.81
CA LEU A 134 -8.86 5.99 -10.12
C LEU A 134 -8.18 7.05 -11.01
N GLY A 135 -7.98 6.78 -12.29
CA GLY A 135 -7.41 7.72 -13.25
C GLY A 135 -8.26 8.99 -13.41
N ARG A 136 -9.60 8.84 -13.37
CA ARG A 136 -10.54 9.99 -13.38
C ARG A 136 -10.38 10.85 -12.12
N PHE A 137 -10.27 10.24 -10.94
CA PHE A 137 -9.98 10.95 -9.70
C PHE A 137 -8.65 11.71 -9.78
N ILE A 138 -7.56 11.02 -10.19
CA ILE A 138 -6.24 11.61 -10.32
C ILE A 138 -6.25 12.84 -11.23
N ARG A 139 -6.94 12.74 -12.37
CA ARG A 139 -7.08 13.87 -13.30
C ARG A 139 -7.78 15.06 -12.65
N LEU A 140 -8.92 14.85 -11.99
CA LEU A 140 -9.63 15.90 -11.29
C LEU A 140 -8.80 16.49 -10.15
N TYR A 141 -8.11 15.65 -9.40
CA TYR A 141 -7.24 16.10 -8.33
C TYR A 141 -6.09 16.95 -8.83
N SER A 142 -5.48 16.60 -9.98
CA SER A 142 -4.38 17.37 -10.56
C SER A 142 -4.83 18.70 -11.18
N GLN A 143 -6.03 18.74 -11.79
CA GLN A 143 -6.53 19.93 -12.48
C GLN A 143 -7.13 20.97 -11.54
N ASN A 144 -7.63 20.56 -10.40
CA ASN A 144 -8.28 21.47 -9.47
C ASN A 144 -7.28 21.98 -8.43
N ASN A 145 -6.82 23.22 -8.62
CA ASN A 145 -5.86 23.90 -7.73
C ASN A 145 -6.54 24.69 -6.59
N GLU A 146 -7.88 24.58 -6.43
CA GLU A 146 -8.53 25.17 -5.26
C GLU A 146 -8.04 24.47 -3.99
N GLU A 147 -7.14 25.10 -3.27
CA GLU A 147 -6.54 24.54 -2.05
C GLU A 147 -7.59 24.19 -1.00
N GLY A 148 -8.72 24.90 -0.98
CA GLY A 148 -9.74 24.73 0.02
C GLY A 148 -10.39 23.34 0.06
N TRP A 149 -10.73 22.74 -1.09
CA TRP A 149 -11.40 21.44 -1.09
C TRP A 149 -10.45 20.27 -0.84
N ARG A 150 -9.23 20.33 -1.38
CA ARG A 150 -8.20 19.28 -1.14
C ARG A 150 -7.92 19.11 0.35
N GLN A 151 -7.88 20.25 1.07
CA GLN A 151 -7.61 20.24 2.50
C GLN A 151 -8.76 19.70 3.33
N GLN A 152 -9.97 19.64 2.80
CA GLN A 152 -11.17 19.21 3.52
C GLN A 152 -11.62 17.80 3.15
N ILE A 153 -10.99 17.15 2.17
CA ILE A 153 -11.35 15.79 1.78
C ILE A 153 -11.16 14.84 2.96
N ARG A 154 -12.21 14.10 3.30
CA ARG A 154 -12.20 13.01 4.24
C ARG A 154 -12.33 11.66 3.55
N ARG A 155 -13.23 11.57 2.58
CA ARG A 155 -13.48 10.34 1.81
C ARG A 155 -13.96 10.67 0.41
N ILE A 156 -13.54 9.83 -0.55
CA ILE A 156 -14.06 9.86 -1.92
C ILE A 156 -14.53 8.47 -2.31
N ASP A 157 -15.76 8.37 -2.77
CA ASP A 157 -16.35 7.15 -3.29
C ASP A 157 -16.37 7.17 -4.82
N LEU A 158 -15.57 6.30 -5.43
CA LEU A 158 -15.39 6.15 -6.88
C LEU A 158 -16.24 5.01 -7.45
N ARG A 159 -17.14 4.41 -6.69
CA ARG A 159 -17.96 3.27 -7.16
C ARG A 159 -19.03 3.70 -8.17
N TYR A 160 -19.35 4.97 -8.25
CA TYR A 160 -20.33 5.49 -9.21
C TYR A 160 -19.79 5.46 -10.64
N PRO A 161 -20.60 4.97 -11.63
CA PRO A 161 -20.12 4.86 -13.02
C PRO A 161 -19.75 6.22 -13.62
N ASN A 162 -20.57 7.24 -13.41
CA ASN A 162 -20.45 8.54 -14.08
C ASN A 162 -20.00 9.70 -13.17
N GLY A 163 -19.55 9.40 -11.94
CA GLY A 163 -19.20 10.44 -10.99
C GLY A 163 -18.35 9.93 -9.83
N MET A 164 -18.24 10.75 -8.82
CA MET A 164 -17.67 10.41 -7.52
C MET A 164 -18.43 11.18 -6.45
N ALA A 165 -18.56 10.59 -5.26
CA ALA A 165 -19.07 11.30 -4.09
C ALA A 165 -17.89 11.73 -3.23
N VAL A 166 -17.84 12.99 -2.82
CA VAL A 166 -16.81 13.56 -1.97
C VAL A 166 -17.42 13.92 -0.62
N ALA A 167 -16.90 13.37 0.45
CA ALA A 167 -17.22 13.76 1.80
C ALA A 167 -16.10 14.67 2.34
N LEU A 168 -16.47 15.82 2.84
CA LEU A 168 -15.58 16.83 3.40
C LEU A 168 -15.69 16.85 4.93
N ASN A 169 -14.63 17.31 5.60
CA ASN A 169 -14.61 17.50 7.05
C ASN A 169 -15.52 18.65 7.49
N GLN A 170 -15.64 19.69 6.63
CA GLN A 170 -16.56 20.82 6.82
C GLN A 170 -17.28 21.11 5.50
N PRO A 171 -18.55 21.55 5.53
CA PRO A 171 -19.23 21.94 4.31
C PRO A 171 -18.52 23.15 3.67
N LEU A 172 -18.39 23.11 2.35
CA LEU A 172 -17.87 24.26 1.60
C LEU A 172 -18.77 25.47 1.88
N LYS A 173 -18.17 26.60 2.25
CA LYS A 173 -18.92 27.86 2.31
C LYS A 173 -19.43 28.16 0.89
N PRO A 174 -20.72 28.51 0.72
CA PRO A 174 -21.20 28.91 -0.59
C PRO A 174 -20.37 30.12 -1.04
N SER A 175 -19.84 30.06 -2.26
CA SER A 175 -19.20 31.21 -2.89
C SER A 175 -20.25 32.30 -3.03
N THR A 176 -20.15 33.35 -2.23
CA THR A 176 -20.96 34.55 -2.40
C THR A 176 -20.48 35.22 -3.70
N THR A 177 -21.21 35.01 -4.78
CA THR A 177 -21.00 35.79 -6.00
C THR A 177 -21.58 37.19 -5.72
N GLU A 178 -20.73 38.19 -5.53
CA GLU A 178 -21.07 39.61 -5.69
C GLU A 178 -21.12 39.96 -7.15
#